data_61a26d674ca4b389058c8716643d907d
#
_entry.id   61a26d674ca4b389058c8716643d907d
#
_cell.length_a   1.000
_cell.length_b   1.000
_cell.length_c   1.000
_cell.angle_alpha   90.00
_cell.angle_beta   90.00
_cell.angle_gamma   90.00
#
_symmetry.space_group_name_H-M   'P 1'
#
loop_
_entity.id
_entity.type
_entity.pdbx_description
1 polymer ?
#
loop_
_entity_poly.entity_id
_entity_poly.type
_entity_poly.pdbx_seq_one_letter_code
_entity_poly.pdbx_strand_id
1 'polypeptide(L)'
;MGANIQGLGSDKITIKGVPNLKGASHKIMFDRIEAGTYMVAAAMTGGEITCQNVDPSKMESILQKLLESGAEITTKKNSVTVRANKKLNAVNITTAPYPGFPTDMQAQFMALNTFSNGVGEITENIFENRFMHVQELRRMGALIDIKHNTAIIRGGDLLEGAKVMATDLRASAGLVLAALVAKGDTQIDRIYHLDRGYEKLEEKFNQL
;
A
#
# COMPACT_ATOMS: atom_id res chain seq x y z
N MET A 1 25.78 -12.86 -13.25
CA MET A 1 27.07 -12.21 -13.00
C MET A 1 28.14 -13.16 -12.50
N GLY A 2 27.79 -14.40 -12.15
CA GLY A 2 28.76 -15.41 -11.67
C GLY A 2 29.08 -15.37 -10.17
N ALA A 3 28.28 -14.63 -9.38
CA ALA A 3 28.38 -14.68 -7.92
C ALA A 3 28.00 -16.07 -7.39
N ASN A 4 28.72 -16.56 -6.37
CA ASN A 4 28.41 -17.81 -5.72
C ASN A 4 27.56 -17.53 -4.47
N ILE A 5 26.24 -17.76 -4.58
CA ILE A 5 25.26 -17.44 -3.55
C ILE A 5 24.44 -18.68 -3.23
N GLN A 6 24.32 -19.00 -1.94
CA GLN A 6 23.51 -20.11 -1.41
C GLN A 6 22.47 -19.56 -0.42
N GLY A 7 21.36 -20.28 -0.26
CA GLY A 7 20.30 -19.91 0.69
C GLY A 7 19.35 -18.80 0.18
N LEU A 8 19.28 -18.58 -1.14
CA LEU A 8 18.31 -17.66 -1.73
C LEU A 8 16.88 -18.08 -1.36
N GLY A 9 16.07 -17.14 -0.85
CA GLY A 9 14.71 -17.39 -0.39
C GLY A 9 14.61 -17.96 1.04
N SER A 10 15.73 -18.10 1.75
CA SER A 10 15.76 -18.47 3.16
C SER A 10 16.16 -17.28 4.05
N ASP A 11 16.11 -17.47 5.35
CA ASP A 11 16.51 -16.49 6.38
C ASP A 11 18.03 -16.30 6.47
N LYS A 12 18.83 -17.18 5.79
CA LYS A 12 20.28 -17.11 5.77
C LYS A 12 20.84 -17.18 4.36
N ILE A 13 21.49 -16.12 3.93
CA ILE A 13 22.20 -16.07 2.65
C ILE A 13 23.71 -16.17 2.91
N THR A 14 24.36 -17.11 2.24
CA THR A 14 25.81 -17.28 2.27
C THR A 14 26.39 -16.89 0.91
N ILE A 15 27.31 -15.93 0.90
CA ILE A 15 27.98 -15.47 -0.33
C ILE A 15 29.45 -15.86 -0.22
N LYS A 16 29.91 -16.69 -1.15
CA LYS A 16 31.34 -17.01 -1.31
C LYS A 16 31.94 -16.05 -2.34
N GLY A 17 32.88 -15.22 -1.91
CA GLY A 17 33.56 -14.28 -2.80
C GLY A 17 34.17 -14.94 -4.02
N VAL A 18 34.11 -14.23 -5.14
CA VAL A 18 34.72 -14.65 -6.41
C VAL A 18 35.68 -13.55 -6.90
N PRO A 19 36.78 -13.90 -7.62
CA PRO A 19 37.78 -12.91 -8.02
C PRO A 19 37.22 -11.86 -9.00
N ASN A 20 36.25 -12.23 -9.84
CA ASN A 20 35.66 -11.33 -10.83
C ASN A 20 34.18 -11.64 -11.04
N LEU A 21 33.38 -10.58 -11.22
CA LEU A 21 31.99 -10.64 -11.68
C LEU A 21 31.92 -10.23 -13.16
N LYS A 22 31.02 -10.84 -13.91
CA LYS A 22 30.75 -10.53 -15.32
C LYS A 22 29.50 -9.66 -15.47
N GLY A 23 29.38 -8.94 -16.58
CA GLY A 23 28.14 -8.28 -16.97
C GLY A 23 27.00 -9.30 -17.12
N ALA A 24 25.78 -8.87 -16.80
CA ALA A 24 24.57 -9.67 -16.99
C ALA A 24 23.39 -8.80 -17.36
N SER A 25 22.46 -9.34 -18.13
CA SER A 25 21.14 -8.72 -18.37
C SER A 25 20.14 -9.34 -17.40
N HIS A 26 19.34 -8.49 -16.75
CA HIS A 26 18.30 -8.91 -15.82
C HIS A 26 17.05 -8.05 -15.98
N LYS A 27 15.90 -8.68 -16.05
CA LYS A 27 14.62 -7.98 -16.02
C LYS A 27 14.21 -7.78 -14.56
N ILE A 28 14.12 -6.53 -14.13
CA ILE A 28 13.64 -6.17 -12.79
C ILE A 28 12.18 -6.60 -12.65
N MET A 29 11.82 -7.16 -11.50
CA MET A 29 10.42 -7.48 -11.18
C MET A 29 9.59 -6.21 -10.99
N PHE A 30 8.26 -6.34 -11.10
CA PHE A 30 7.34 -5.23 -10.83
C PHE A 30 7.42 -4.77 -9.37
N ASP A 31 7.02 -3.52 -9.10
CA ASP A 31 6.83 -3.01 -7.74
C ASP A 31 5.45 -3.44 -7.21
N ARG A 32 5.45 -4.39 -6.26
CA ARG A 32 4.23 -4.91 -5.64
C ARG A 32 3.51 -3.86 -4.77
N ILE A 33 4.24 -2.86 -4.28
CA ILE A 33 3.68 -1.80 -3.45
C ILE A 33 2.99 -0.75 -4.31
N GLU A 34 3.61 -0.36 -5.43
CA GLU A 34 2.96 0.51 -6.41
C GLU A 34 1.70 -0.14 -6.96
N ALA A 35 1.77 -1.39 -7.42
CA ALA A 35 0.61 -2.13 -7.90
C ALA A 35 -0.50 -2.23 -6.83
N GLY A 36 -0.14 -2.58 -5.58
CA GLY A 36 -1.08 -2.64 -4.46
C GLY A 36 -1.74 -1.30 -4.16
N THR A 37 -1.02 -0.19 -4.30
CA THR A 37 -1.56 1.16 -4.10
C THR A 37 -2.67 1.48 -5.10
N TYR A 38 -2.49 1.17 -6.39
CA TYR A 38 -3.55 1.35 -7.40
C TYR A 38 -4.74 0.41 -7.18
N MET A 39 -4.48 -0.83 -6.73
CA MET A 39 -5.56 -1.77 -6.38
C MET A 39 -6.41 -1.24 -5.22
N VAL A 40 -5.77 -0.69 -4.18
CA VAL A 40 -6.47 -0.04 -3.06
C VAL A 40 -7.26 1.18 -3.55
N ALA A 41 -6.69 2.02 -4.42
CA ALA A 41 -7.38 3.17 -5.02
C ALA A 41 -8.68 2.74 -5.71
N ALA A 42 -8.61 1.76 -6.61
CA ALA A 42 -9.80 1.25 -7.32
C ALA A 42 -10.85 0.69 -6.35
N ALA A 43 -10.40 -0.06 -5.33
CA ALA A 43 -11.29 -0.63 -4.32
C ALA A 43 -11.99 0.45 -3.49
N MET A 44 -11.30 1.52 -3.09
CA MET A 44 -11.86 2.63 -2.31
C MET A 44 -12.84 3.49 -3.12
N THR A 45 -12.56 3.72 -4.40
CA THR A 45 -13.38 4.58 -5.28
C THR A 45 -14.57 3.86 -5.91
N GLY A 46 -14.71 2.54 -5.70
CA GLY A 46 -15.78 1.74 -6.30
C GLY A 46 -15.56 1.47 -7.79
N GLY A 47 -14.31 1.49 -8.24
CA GLY A 47 -13.88 1.26 -9.62
C GLY A 47 -13.37 -0.15 -9.88
N GLU A 48 -12.78 -0.31 -11.08
CA GLU A 48 -12.11 -1.53 -11.53
C GLU A 48 -10.76 -1.18 -12.13
N ILE A 49 -9.71 -1.92 -11.76
CA ILE A 49 -8.38 -1.80 -12.37
C ILE A 49 -7.79 -3.17 -12.69
N THR A 50 -7.07 -3.25 -13.80
CA THR A 50 -6.24 -4.41 -14.14
C THR A 50 -4.77 -4.03 -14.18
N CYS A 51 -4.01 -4.50 -13.20
CA CYS A 51 -2.55 -4.35 -13.18
C CYS A 51 -1.91 -5.43 -14.06
N GLN A 52 -1.20 -5.00 -15.10
CA GLN A 52 -0.47 -5.88 -16.03
C GLN A 52 0.96 -6.14 -15.57
N ASN A 53 1.54 -7.27 -16.01
CA ASN A 53 2.90 -7.70 -15.64
C ASN A 53 3.12 -7.88 -14.14
N VAL A 54 2.07 -8.22 -13.41
CA VAL A 54 2.07 -8.49 -11.98
C VAL A 54 1.96 -9.99 -11.74
N ASP A 55 2.89 -10.55 -10.95
CA ASP A 55 2.82 -11.93 -10.47
C ASP A 55 2.00 -11.97 -9.16
N PRO A 56 0.77 -12.53 -9.17
CA PRO A 56 -0.09 -12.57 -7.98
C PRO A 56 0.55 -13.25 -6.77
N SER A 57 1.42 -14.25 -7.00
CA SER A 57 2.08 -15.01 -5.92
C SER A 57 3.03 -14.15 -5.08
N LYS A 58 3.44 -12.98 -5.57
CA LYS A 58 4.33 -12.06 -4.85
C LYS A 58 3.59 -11.05 -3.98
N MET A 59 2.25 -11.05 -4.01
CA MET A 59 1.45 -10.09 -3.25
C MET A 59 0.21 -10.73 -2.60
N GLU A 60 0.28 -12.03 -2.28
CA GLU A 60 -0.82 -12.80 -1.69
C GLU A 60 -1.41 -12.14 -0.44
N SER A 61 -0.57 -11.66 0.49
CA SER A 61 -1.03 -11.02 1.72
C SER A 61 -1.82 -9.73 1.46
N ILE A 62 -1.46 -8.95 0.43
CA ILE A 62 -2.18 -7.73 0.00
C ILE A 62 -3.52 -8.11 -0.61
N LEU A 63 -3.51 -9.06 -1.55
CA LEU A 63 -4.72 -9.53 -2.24
C LEU A 63 -5.72 -10.14 -1.26
N GLN A 64 -5.24 -10.93 -0.30
CA GLN A 64 -6.09 -11.50 0.75
C GLN A 64 -6.80 -10.41 1.56
N LYS A 65 -6.10 -9.35 1.97
CA LYS A 65 -6.71 -8.25 2.72
C LYS A 65 -7.72 -7.44 1.90
N LEU A 66 -7.49 -7.29 0.60
CA LEU A 66 -8.50 -6.71 -0.30
C LEU A 66 -9.73 -7.61 -0.43
N LEU A 67 -9.57 -8.94 -0.55
CA LEU A 67 -10.69 -9.89 -0.53
C LEU A 67 -11.46 -9.83 0.79
N GLU A 68 -10.76 -9.83 1.93
CA GLU A 68 -11.36 -9.69 3.26
C GLU A 68 -12.16 -8.39 3.41
N SER A 69 -11.71 -7.30 2.78
CA SER A 69 -12.45 -6.04 2.76
C SER A 69 -13.72 -6.08 1.91
N GLY A 70 -13.89 -7.10 1.07
CA GLY A 70 -15.05 -7.26 0.19
C GLY A 70 -14.83 -6.84 -1.25
N ALA A 71 -13.59 -6.56 -1.66
CA ALA A 71 -13.25 -6.36 -3.06
C ALA A 71 -13.27 -7.69 -3.83
N GLU A 72 -13.65 -7.63 -5.10
CA GLU A 72 -13.61 -8.77 -6.02
C GLU A 72 -12.24 -8.81 -6.70
N ILE A 73 -11.59 -9.98 -6.70
CA ILE A 73 -10.25 -10.13 -7.28
C ILE A 73 -10.25 -11.27 -8.29
N THR A 74 -9.75 -10.98 -9.48
CA THR A 74 -9.49 -11.99 -10.52
C THR A 74 -8.01 -12.00 -10.85
N THR A 75 -7.37 -13.15 -10.74
CA THR A 75 -5.95 -13.33 -11.04
C THR A 75 -5.74 -14.13 -12.32
N LYS A 76 -4.77 -13.72 -13.13
CA LYS A 76 -4.19 -14.48 -14.23
C LYS A 76 -2.69 -14.62 -13.99
N LYS A 77 -2.00 -15.40 -14.82
CA LYS A 77 -0.56 -15.67 -14.66
C LYS A 77 0.29 -14.41 -14.42
N ASN A 78 -0.01 -13.31 -15.12
CA ASN A 78 0.78 -12.07 -15.09
C ASN A 78 -0.11 -10.83 -14.95
N SER A 79 -1.28 -10.94 -14.38
CA SER A 79 -2.14 -9.79 -14.11
C SER A 79 -3.09 -10.04 -12.95
N VAL A 80 -3.49 -8.96 -12.30
CA VAL A 80 -4.48 -8.94 -11.24
C VAL A 80 -5.51 -7.87 -11.57
N THR A 81 -6.79 -8.25 -11.57
CA THR A 81 -7.92 -7.32 -11.67
C THR A 81 -8.57 -7.21 -10.29
N VAL A 82 -8.76 -5.98 -9.83
CA VAL A 82 -9.48 -5.65 -8.60
C VAL A 82 -10.68 -4.79 -8.95
N ARG A 83 -11.83 -5.13 -8.39
CA ARG A 83 -13.09 -4.41 -8.56
C ARG A 83 -13.80 -4.26 -7.22
N ALA A 84 -14.47 -3.13 -7.02
CA ALA A 84 -15.38 -2.96 -5.90
C ALA A 84 -16.67 -2.30 -6.39
N ASN A 85 -17.82 -2.88 -6.03
CA ASN A 85 -19.16 -2.38 -6.37
C ASN A 85 -19.93 -1.92 -5.13
N LYS A 86 -19.35 -2.11 -3.96
CA LYS A 86 -19.95 -1.83 -2.65
C LYS A 86 -18.94 -1.16 -1.76
N LYS A 87 -19.42 -0.44 -0.76
CA LYS A 87 -18.56 0.07 0.30
C LYS A 87 -17.88 -1.10 1.00
N LEU A 88 -16.56 -1.00 1.14
CA LEU A 88 -15.72 -2.03 1.74
C LEU A 88 -15.93 -2.12 3.26
N ASN A 89 -15.51 -3.23 3.85
CA ASN A 89 -15.40 -3.41 5.29
C ASN A 89 -13.96 -3.14 5.75
N ALA A 90 -13.83 -2.58 6.93
CA ALA A 90 -12.52 -2.41 7.56
C ALA A 90 -11.90 -3.78 7.87
N VAL A 91 -10.57 -3.86 7.73
CA VAL A 91 -9.80 -5.10 7.91
C VAL A 91 -8.72 -4.92 8.97
N ASN A 92 -8.44 -6.01 9.69
CA ASN A 92 -7.34 -6.05 10.65
C ASN A 92 -6.04 -6.46 9.96
N ILE A 93 -4.96 -5.74 10.27
CA ILE A 93 -3.65 -5.93 9.68
C ILE A 93 -2.60 -6.02 10.77
N THR A 94 -1.66 -6.94 10.60
CA THR A 94 -0.42 -7.01 11.37
C THR A 94 0.74 -7.06 10.39
N THR A 95 1.62 -6.06 10.44
CA THR A 95 2.79 -6.04 9.56
C THR A 95 3.79 -7.11 9.98
N ALA A 96 4.38 -7.76 8.98
CA ALA A 96 5.37 -8.81 9.20
C ALA A 96 6.35 -8.87 8.01
N PRO A 97 7.56 -9.44 8.21
CA PRO A 97 8.47 -9.71 7.12
C PRO A 97 7.82 -10.56 6.02
N TYR A 98 8.29 -10.40 4.78
CA TYR A 98 7.82 -11.23 3.66
C TYR A 98 7.90 -12.73 4.00
N PRO A 99 6.87 -13.54 3.70
CA PRO A 99 5.67 -13.25 2.89
C PRO A 99 4.49 -12.63 3.64
N GLY A 100 4.67 -12.19 4.89
CA GLY A 100 3.63 -11.52 5.66
C GLY A 100 3.20 -10.18 5.05
N PHE A 101 2.29 -9.47 5.74
CA PHE A 101 1.77 -8.21 5.24
C PHE A 101 2.83 -7.11 5.30
N PRO A 102 3.15 -6.47 4.15
CA PRO A 102 4.25 -5.51 4.08
C PRO A 102 3.91 -4.20 4.81
N THR A 103 4.83 -3.74 5.65
CA THR A 103 4.74 -2.44 6.31
C THR A 103 4.58 -1.27 5.31
N ASP A 104 5.04 -1.43 4.07
CA ASP A 104 4.91 -0.44 3.00
C ASP A 104 3.48 -0.30 2.42
N MET A 105 2.57 -1.20 2.79
CA MET A 105 1.13 -1.10 2.47
C MET A 105 0.29 -0.65 3.67
N GLN A 106 0.90 -0.43 4.83
CA GLN A 106 0.22 -0.07 6.06
C GLN A 106 -0.61 1.22 5.91
N ALA A 107 -0.03 2.28 5.36
CA ALA A 107 -0.68 3.57 5.20
C ALA A 107 -1.84 3.54 4.19
N GLN A 108 -1.71 2.78 3.11
CA GLN A 108 -2.76 2.62 2.10
C GLN A 108 -3.99 1.89 2.67
N PHE A 109 -3.77 0.83 3.46
CA PHE A 109 -4.87 0.14 4.12
C PHE A 109 -5.42 0.92 5.32
N MET A 110 -4.63 1.79 5.94
CA MET A 110 -5.15 2.74 6.92
C MET A 110 -6.14 3.70 6.25
N ALA A 111 -5.80 4.27 5.09
CA ALA A 111 -6.71 5.08 4.29
C ALA A 111 -7.97 4.30 3.90
N LEU A 112 -7.85 3.05 3.43
CA LEU A 112 -8.98 2.18 3.13
C LEU A 112 -9.90 2.02 4.35
N ASN A 113 -9.35 1.72 5.53
CA ASN A 113 -10.11 1.54 6.76
C ASN A 113 -10.85 2.82 7.20
N THR A 114 -10.29 4.02 6.93
CA THR A 114 -10.99 5.28 7.28
C THR A 114 -12.29 5.47 6.51
N PHE A 115 -12.39 4.92 5.31
CA PHE A 115 -13.55 5.06 4.43
C PHE A 115 -14.45 3.81 4.42
N SER A 116 -14.03 2.72 5.06
CA SER A 116 -14.74 1.43 5.10
C SER A 116 -15.82 1.40 6.18
N ASN A 117 -16.70 0.38 6.14
CA ASN A 117 -17.64 0.11 7.22
C ASN A 117 -16.92 -0.58 8.39
N GLY A 118 -17.27 -0.21 9.62
CA GLY A 118 -16.81 -0.89 10.83
C GLY A 118 -15.51 -0.32 11.40
N VAL A 119 -14.81 -1.15 12.16
CA VAL A 119 -13.58 -0.80 12.87
C VAL A 119 -12.49 -1.75 12.41
N GLY A 120 -11.33 -1.20 12.04
CA GLY A 120 -10.14 -1.98 11.69
C GLY A 120 -8.97 -1.65 12.61
N GLU A 121 -8.14 -2.61 12.86
CA GLU A 121 -6.91 -2.46 13.65
C GLU A 121 -5.69 -2.70 12.78
N ILE A 122 -4.70 -1.83 12.90
CA ILE A 122 -3.41 -1.98 12.21
C ILE A 122 -2.30 -1.99 13.24
N THR A 123 -1.66 -3.15 13.39
CA THR A 123 -0.50 -3.35 14.26
C THR A 123 0.78 -3.31 13.46
N GLU A 124 1.66 -2.37 13.76
CA GLU A 124 2.97 -2.18 13.11
C GLU A 124 4.06 -2.83 13.94
N ASN A 125 4.66 -3.91 13.42
CA ASN A 125 5.72 -4.67 14.11
C ASN A 125 7.09 -4.56 13.43
N ILE A 126 7.19 -3.83 12.30
CA ILE A 126 8.43 -3.73 11.52
C ILE A 126 9.17 -2.44 11.84
N PHE A 127 8.44 -1.32 11.91
CA PHE A 127 9.02 -0.02 12.19
C PHE A 127 8.44 0.61 13.45
N GLU A 128 9.30 1.12 14.29
CA GLU A 128 8.90 1.98 15.41
C GLU A 128 8.36 3.32 14.86
N ASN A 129 7.29 3.82 15.48
CA ASN A 129 6.72 5.15 15.20
C ASN A 129 6.29 5.42 13.74
N ARG A 130 5.84 4.40 12.98
CA ARG A 130 5.41 4.58 11.59
C ARG A 130 3.96 5.09 11.44
N PHE A 131 3.45 5.86 12.40
CA PHE A 131 2.09 6.42 12.39
C PHE A 131 2.06 7.96 12.24
N MET A 132 3.11 8.59 11.74
CA MET A 132 3.15 10.06 11.59
C MET A 132 2.04 10.60 10.70
N HIS A 133 1.63 9.87 9.66
CA HIS A 133 0.54 10.25 8.76
C HIS A 133 -0.85 10.22 9.41
N VAL A 134 -1.01 9.60 10.56
CA VAL A 134 -2.29 9.59 11.30
C VAL A 134 -2.74 10.99 11.64
N GLN A 135 -1.82 11.91 11.97
CA GLN A 135 -2.17 13.29 12.26
C GLN A 135 -2.76 13.99 11.03
N GLU A 136 -2.24 13.68 9.85
CA GLU A 136 -2.72 14.24 8.59
C GLU A 136 -4.08 13.64 8.19
N LEU A 137 -4.28 12.32 8.36
CA LEU A 137 -5.59 11.70 8.18
C LEU A 137 -6.64 12.24 9.16
N ARG A 138 -6.26 12.52 10.41
CA ARG A 138 -7.15 13.17 11.39
C ARG A 138 -7.54 14.59 10.96
N ARG A 139 -6.66 15.35 10.31
CA ARG A 139 -6.99 16.65 9.71
C ARG A 139 -8.06 16.53 8.63
N MET A 140 -8.10 15.40 7.93
CA MET A 140 -9.14 15.06 6.95
C MET A 140 -10.41 14.51 7.61
N GLY A 141 -10.50 14.47 8.94
CA GLY A 141 -11.67 13.98 9.68
C GLY A 141 -11.63 12.50 10.07
N ALA A 142 -10.54 11.78 9.78
CA ALA A 142 -10.42 10.35 10.13
C ALA A 142 -10.44 10.13 11.65
N LEU A 143 -11.21 9.14 12.11
CA LEU A 143 -11.32 8.73 13.50
C LEU A 143 -10.33 7.57 13.77
N ILE A 144 -9.14 7.92 14.24
CA ILE A 144 -8.06 6.97 14.48
C ILE A 144 -7.53 7.16 15.90
N ASP A 145 -7.45 6.10 16.70
CA ASP A 145 -6.79 6.08 18.00
C ASP A 145 -5.50 5.24 17.92
N ILE A 146 -4.43 5.71 18.53
CA ILE A 146 -3.15 4.97 18.58
C ILE A 146 -2.96 4.45 20.01
N LYS A 147 -2.71 3.15 20.14
CA LYS A 147 -2.32 2.48 21.37
C LYS A 147 -1.03 1.70 21.13
N HIS A 148 0.08 2.18 21.67
CA HIS A 148 1.41 1.60 21.42
C HIS A 148 1.72 1.50 19.93
N ASN A 149 1.89 0.30 19.41
CA ASN A 149 2.16 0.00 18.00
C ASN A 149 0.89 -0.37 17.18
N THR A 150 -0.30 -0.08 17.71
CA THR A 150 -1.57 -0.40 17.05
C THR A 150 -2.40 0.85 16.85
N ALA A 151 -2.85 1.08 15.63
CA ALA A 151 -3.84 2.07 15.27
C ALA A 151 -5.23 1.41 15.19
N ILE A 152 -6.22 1.99 15.86
CA ILE A 152 -7.63 1.60 15.81
C ILE A 152 -8.36 2.63 14.97
N ILE A 153 -8.88 2.22 13.82
CA ILE A 153 -9.49 3.08 12.81
C ILE A 153 -11.01 2.81 12.81
N ARG A 154 -11.81 3.84 13.08
CA ARG A 154 -13.24 3.79 12.90
C ARG A 154 -13.59 4.35 11.55
N GLY A 155 -14.05 3.49 10.66
CA GLY A 155 -14.44 3.86 9.31
C GLY A 155 -15.75 4.62 9.24
N GLY A 156 -15.99 5.28 8.11
CA GLY A 156 -17.21 6.06 7.87
C GLY A 156 -17.10 6.86 6.57
N ASP A 157 -18.04 7.75 6.33
CA ASP A 157 -18.06 8.68 5.18
C ASP A 157 -17.63 10.10 5.62
N LEU A 158 -16.64 10.20 6.51
CA LEU A 158 -16.32 11.42 7.24
C LEU A 158 -15.10 12.17 6.69
N LEU A 159 -14.46 11.67 5.61
CA LEU A 159 -13.28 12.34 5.08
C LEU A 159 -13.67 13.63 4.34
N GLU A 160 -13.04 14.72 4.73
CA GLU A 160 -13.16 16.03 4.11
C GLU A 160 -11.81 16.48 3.56
N GLY A 161 -11.85 17.26 2.49
CA GLY A 161 -10.68 17.88 1.90
C GLY A 161 -9.99 18.79 2.91
N ALA A 162 -8.64 18.70 2.96
CA ALA A 162 -7.83 19.47 3.88
C ALA A 162 -6.46 19.77 3.30
N LYS A 163 -5.77 20.75 3.90
CA LYS A 163 -4.36 20.96 3.64
C LYS A 163 -3.55 20.04 4.54
N VAL A 164 -2.86 19.07 3.93
CA VAL A 164 -2.07 18.03 4.59
C VAL A 164 -0.65 17.99 4.06
N MET A 165 0.23 17.33 4.78
CA MET A 165 1.65 17.28 4.47
C MET A 165 2.13 15.84 4.28
N ALA A 166 2.80 15.56 3.17
CA ALA A 166 3.51 14.30 2.97
C ALA A 166 4.61 14.14 4.01
N THR A 167 4.58 13.04 4.77
CA THR A 167 5.52 12.78 5.88
C THR A 167 6.61 11.80 5.50
N ASP A 168 6.30 10.82 4.67
CA ASP A 168 7.23 9.86 4.09
C ASP A 168 6.69 9.32 2.76
N LEU A 169 7.49 8.49 2.10
CA LEU A 169 7.21 7.89 0.80
C LEU A 169 5.86 7.17 0.73
N ARG A 170 5.58 6.28 1.68
CA ARG A 170 4.39 5.40 1.65
C ARG A 170 3.17 6.04 2.33
N ALA A 171 3.41 6.80 3.38
CA ALA A 171 2.39 7.60 4.03
C ALA A 171 1.75 8.62 3.07
N SER A 172 2.57 9.22 2.20
CA SER A 172 2.10 10.15 1.16
C SER A 172 1.09 9.50 0.22
N ALA A 173 1.33 8.26 -0.21
CA ALA A 173 0.38 7.50 -1.02
C ALA A 173 -0.95 7.26 -0.27
N GLY A 174 -0.90 6.95 1.02
CA GLY A 174 -2.10 6.84 1.86
C GLY A 174 -2.93 8.12 1.91
N LEU A 175 -2.28 9.29 1.97
CA LEU A 175 -2.97 10.59 1.92
C LEU A 175 -3.61 10.85 0.54
N VAL A 176 -2.94 10.49 -0.55
CA VAL A 176 -3.53 10.57 -1.90
C VAL A 176 -4.78 9.70 -1.98
N LEU A 177 -4.72 8.45 -1.51
CA LEU A 177 -5.88 7.55 -1.49
C LEU A 177 -7.04 8.12 -0.68
N ALA A 178 -6.77 8.68 0.50
CA ALA A 178 -7.78 9.34 1.31
C ALA A 178 -8.39 10.55 0.58
N ALA A 179 -7.58 11.32 -0.15
CA ALA A 179 -8.04 12.47 -0.93
C ALA A 179 -8.98 12.07 -2.08
N LEU A 180 -8.79 10.91 -2.71
CA LEU A 180 -9.67 10.42 -3.79
C LEU A 180 -11.12 10.19 -3.35
N VAL A 181 -11.36 9.98 -2.06
CA VAL A 181 -12.70 9.71 -1.50
C VAL A 181 -13.18 10.79 -0.54
N ALA A 182 -12.36 11.78 -0.25
CA ALA A 182 -12.73 12.93 0.60
C ALA A 182 -13.68 13.88 -0.11
N LYS A 183 -14.54 14.57 0.64
CA LYS A 183 -15.40 15.64 0.12
C LYS A 183 -14.62 16.95 0.03
N GLY A 184 -14.67 17.62 -1.12
CA GLY A 184 -13.96 18.87 -1.36
C GLY A 184 -12.50 18.67 -1.76
N ASP A 185 -11.71 19.74 -1.75
CA ASP A 185 -10.35 19.76 -2.24
C ASP A 185 -9.33 19.39 -1.16
N THR A 186 -8.38 18.53 -1.49
CA THR A 186 -7.24 18.21 -0.64
C THR A 186 -5.96 18.74 -1.27
N GLN A 187 -5.22 19.55 -0.53
CA GLN A 187 -3.88 19.98 -0.92
C GLN A 187 -2.83 19.17 -0.16
N ILE A 188 -1.94 18.50 -0.88
CA ILE A 188 -0.85 17.72 -0.29
C ILE A 188 0.46 18.46 -0.55
N ASP A 189 1.07 19.00 0.51
CA ASP A 189 2.37 19.65 0.45
C ASP A 189 3.52 18.63 0.56
N ARG A 190 4.74 19.01 0.13
CA ARG A 190 5.97 18.21 0.21
C ARG A 190 5.93 16.91 -0.59
N ILE A 191 5.31 16.94 -1.77
CA ILE A 191 5.11 15.78 -2.66
C ILE A 191 6.41 15.10 -3.11
N TYR A 192 7.58 15.75 -2.97
CA TYR A 192 8.87 15.11 -3.25
C TYR A 192 9.11 13.80 -2.47
N HIS A 193 8.41 13.61 -1.36
CA HIS A 193 8.42 12.32 -0.66
C HIS A 193 7.70 11.23 -1.46
N LEU A 194 6.61 11.59 -2.15
CA LEU A 194 5.84 10.70 -3.01
C LEU A 194 6.62 10.33 -4.27
N ASP A 195 7.21 11.32 -4.94
CA ASP A 195 7.93 11.18 -6.21
C ASP A 195 9.12 10.21 -6.14
N ARG A 196 9.67 10.02 -4.94
CA ARG A 196 10.77 9.06 -4.72
C ARG A 196 10.39 7.59 -4.91
N GLY A 197 9.12 7.24 -4.87
CA GLY A 197 8.66 5.86 -4.94
C GLY A 197 7.48 5.60 -5.85
N TYR A 198 6.95 6.64 -6.46
CA TYR A 198 5.87 6.53 -7.43
C TYR A 198 6.20 7.37 -8.66
N GLU A 199 6.48 6.69 -9.75
CA GLU A 199 6.76 7.37 -11.00
C GLU A 199 5.48 8.00 -11.56
N LYS A 200 5.43 9.35 -11.59
CA LYS A 200 4.33 10.11 -12.22
C LYS A 200 2.94 9.66 -11.77
N LEU A 201 2.74 9.59 -10.46
CA LEU A 201 1.49 9.08 -9.88
C LEU A 201 0.27 9.84 -10.39
N GLU A 202 0.35 11.17 -10.43
CA GLU A 202 -0.71 12.06 -10.91
C GLU A 202 -1.05 11.82 -12.37
N GLU A 203 -0.04 11.63 -13.25
CA GLU A 203 -0.27 11.34 -14.66
C GLU A 203 -0.99 9.99 -14.83
N LYS A 204 -0.60 8.97 -14.04
CA LYS A 204 -1.21 7.65 -14.07
C LYS A 204 -2.65 7.70 -13.58
N PHE A 205 -2.96 8.42 -12.48
CA PHE A 205 -4.33 8.58 -12.02
C PHE A 205 -5.22 9.36 -13.01
N ASN A 206 -4.68 10.34 -13.72
CA ASN A 206 -5.42 11.09 -14.73
C ASN A 206 -5.76 10.26 -16.00
N GLN A 207 -5.15 9.08 -16.16
CA GLN A 207 -5.41 8.16 -17.27
C GLN A 207 -6.41 7.04 -16.92
N LEU A 208 -6.76 6.92 -15.64
CA LEU A 208 -7.71 5.93 -15.13
C LEU A 208 -9.12 6.51 -15.05
#